data_9cab199b3cbbf0aabc6481674afdfd67
#
_entry.id   9cab199b3cbbf0aabc6481674afdfd67
#
_cell.length_a   1.000
_cell.length_b   1.000
_cell.length_c   1.000
_cell.angle_alpha   90.00
_cell.angle_beta   90.00
_cell.angle_gamma   90.00
#
_symmetry.space_group_name_H-M   'P 1'
#
loop_
_entity.id
_entity.type
_entity.pdbx_description
1 polymer ?
#
loop_
_entity_poly.entity_id
_entity_poly.type
_entity_poly.pdbx_seq_one_letter_code
_entity_poly.pdbx_strand_id
1 'polypeptide(L)'
;MDDAFGSCHRAHCSTAGVTDYIKDTAVGYLMEKEIKYLGNAVNDPVRPFTAILGGAKVADKLNVISNLLEKVDTLIIGGGMAYTFVKAQGYEVGKSLCDDTKLDYCKEMMAKAKEKGVKLLLPVDAACIKDFPDPIDAPVDVTVVPVPADMEGCDIGPETMKLFADAVKASKTVVWNGPMGVFENPTLAAGTLAVAKAMAESDATTVIGGGDSAAAVQQMGLGDKMTHISTGGGASLEYLEGKELPGIAVIQNA
;
A
#
# COMPACT_ATOMS: atom_id res chain seq x y z
N MET A 1 -16.00 12.96 -22.35
CA MET A 1 -15.12 11.81 -22.05
C MET A 1 -14.15 12.22 -20.96
N ASP A 2 -14.06 11.44 -19.90
CA ASP A 2 -13.06 11.59 -18.83
C ASP A 2 -12.01 10.46 -18.94
N ASP A 3 -10.73 10.82 -18.89
CA ASP A 3 -9.59 9.89 -18.94
C ASP A 3 -8.51 10.26 -17.89
N ALA A 4 -8.93 10.96 -16.82
CA ALA A 4 -8.05 11.52 -15.80
C ALA A 4 -8.32 10.91 -14.42
N PHE A 5 -7.99 9.62 -14.24
CA PHE A 5 -8.24 8.89 -12.99
C PHE A 5 -7.67 9.58 -11.74
N GLY A 6 -6.49 10.21 -11.86
CA GLY A 6 -5.86 10.93 -10.74
C GLY A 6 -6.71 12.06 -10.14
N SER A 7 -7.67 12.60 -10.88
CA SER A 7 -8.57 13.68 -10.41
C SER A 7 -10.00 13.23 -10.13
N CYS A 8 -10.38 11.99 -10.48
CA CYS A 8 -11.76 11.51 -10.41
C CYS A 8 -12.33 11.38 -8.98
N HIS A 9 -11.48 11.43 -7.95
CA HIS A 9 -11.87 11.49 -6.54
C HIS A 9 -12.34 12.90 -6.10
N ARG A 10 -12.29 13.89 -6.99
CA ARG A 10 -12.72 15.27 -6.72
C ARG A 10 -13.92 15.62 -7.56
N ALA A 11 -14.97 16.16 -6.93
CA ALA A 11 -16.17 16.65 -7.61
C ALA A 11 -15.95 18.05 -8.23
N HIS A 12 -14.93 18.18 -9.09
CA HIS A 12 -14.67 19.41 -9.81
C HIS A 12 -15.70 19.63 -10.93
N CYS A 13 -15.91 20.89 -11.33
CA CYS A 13 -16.82 21.22 -12.43
C CYS A 13 -16.44 20.53 -13.74
N SER A 14 -15.14 20.34 -14.01
CA SER A 14 -14.62 19.69 -15.23
C SER A 14 -14.66 18.17 -15.21
N THR A 15 -14.75 17.54 -14.03
CA THR A 15 -14.81 16.07 -13.90
C THR A 15 -16.22 15.56 -13.62
N ALA A 16 -16.94 16.21 -12.70
CA ALA A 16 -18.27 15.80 -12.29
C ALA A 16 -19.35 16.81 -12.73
N GLY A 17 -19.20 18.11 -12.42
CA GLY A 17 -20.24 19.09 -12.63
C GLY A 17 -20.62 19.31 -14.09
N VAL A 18 -19.73 19.02 -15.04
CA VAL A 18 -20.03 19.13 -16.49
C VAL A 18 -21.15 18.18 -16.93
N THR A 19 -21.37 17.07 -16.24
CA THR A 19 -22.42 16.09 -16.56
C THR A 19 -23.84 16.58 -16.25
N ASP A 20 -23.97 17.66 -15.48
CA ASP A 20 -25.26 18.34 -15.28
C ASP A 20 -25.79 18.92 -16.60
N TYR A 21 -24.88 19.31 -17.49
CA TYR A 21 -25.17 20.00 -18.77
C TYR A 21 -24.97 19.09 -19.99
N ILE A 22 -24.03 18.13 -19.93
CA ILE A 22 -23.70 17.23 -21.05
C ILE A 22 -24.05 15.80 -20.63
N LYS A 23 -25.02 15.18 -21.29
CA LYS A 23 -25.52 13.85 -20.95
C LYS A 23 -24.79 12.72 -21.67
N ASP A 24 -24.20 13.00 -22.82
CA ASP A 24 -23.39 12.02 -23.54
C ASP A 24 -22.01 11.93 -22.89
N THR A 25 -21.84 10.99 -21.99
CA THR A 25 -20.61 10.81 -21.19
C THR A 25 -19.99 9.45 -21.45
N ALA A 26 -18.65 9.37 -21.36
CA ALA A 26 -17.89 8.14 -21.49
C ALA A 26 -16.57 8.24 -20.72
N VAL A 27 -16.02 7.11 -20.31
CA VAL A 27 -14.63 7.00 -19.84
C VAL A 27 -13.68 6.83 -21.03
N GLY A 28 -12.43 7.29 -20.88
CA GLY A 28 -11.36 6.98 -21.82
C GLY A 28 -10.64 5.69 -21.43
N TYR A 29 -9.67 5.29 -22.24
CA TYR A 29 -8.95 4.01 -22.08
C TYR A 29 -8.12 3.92 -20.79
N LEU A 30 -7.60 5.04 -20.28
CA LEU A 30 -6.87 5.03 -19.01
C LEU A 30 -7.85 4.75 -17.86
N MET A 31 -8.96 5.49 -17.80
CA MET A 31 -10.01 5.28 -16.80
C MET A 31 -10.59 3.87 -16.87
N GLU A 32 -10.82 3.34 -18.08
CA GLU A 32 -11.29 1.96 -18.27
C GLU A 32 -10.34 0.93 -17.66
N LYS A 33 -9.02 1.11 -17.87
CA LYS A 33 -8.00 0.24 -17.26
C LYS A 33 -8.00 0.33 -15.73
N GLU A 34 -8.08 1.53 -15.17
CA GLU A 34 -8.12 1.73 -13.71
C GLU A 34 -9.36 1.07 -13.10
N ILE A 35 -10.53 1.30 -13.69
CA ILE A 35 -11.80 0.67 -13.25
C ILE A 35 -11.69 -0.85 -13.35
N LYS A 36 -11.14 -1.38 -14.44
CA LYS A 36 -10.99 -2.81 -14.66
C LYS A 36 -10.03 -3.44 -13.66
N TYR A 37 -8.81 -2.93 -13.51
CA TYR A 37 -7.78 -3.58 -12.72
C TYR A 37 -7.92 -3.29 -11.23
N LEU A 38 -8.00 -2.03 -10.85
CA LEU A 38 -8.15 -1.66 -9.44
C LEU A 38 -9.55 -2.00 -8.92
N GLY A 39 -10.59 -1.73 -9.74
CA GLY A 39 -11.98 -2.01 -9.40
C GLY A 39 -12.24 -3.50 -9.19
N ASN A 40 -11.83 -4.33 -10.13
CA ASN A 40 -12.00 -5.79 -10.00
C ASN A 40 -11.15 -6.36 -8.87
N ALA A 41 -9.89 -5.88 -8.70
CA ALA A 41 -9.03 -6.33 -7.62
C ALA A 41 -9.62 -6.08 -6.22
N VAL A 42 -10.46 -5.04 -6.07
CA VAL A 42 -11.04 -4.69 -4.76
C VAL A 42 -12.46 -5.22 -4.58
N ASN A 43 -13.27 -5.27 -5.66
CA ASN A 43 -14.68 -5.62 -5.56
C ASN A 43 -14.98 -7.09 -5.91
N ASP A 44 -14.20 -7.70 -6.80
CA ASP A 44 -14.37 -9.10 -7.23
C ASP A 44 -13.01 -9.78 -7.47
N PRO A 45 -12.15 -9.87 -6.42
CA PRO A 45 -10.81 -10.43 -6.57
C PRO A 45 -10.83 -11.94 -6.78
N VAL A 46 -9.91 -12.43 -7.61
CA VAL A 46 -9.59 -13.85 -7.62
C VAL A 46 -8.81 -14.16 -6.34
N ARG A 47 -9.31 -15.10 -5.54
CA ARG A 47 -8.71 -15.44 -4.24
C ARG A 47 -7.64 -16.53 -4.34
N PRO A 48 -6.62 -16.54 -3.45
CA PRO A 48 -6.46 -15.63 -2.28
C PRO A 48 -6.11 -14.20 -2.69
N PHE A 49 -6.71 -13.23 -1.99
CA PHE A 49 -6.47 -11.81 -2.18
C PHE A 49 -5.61 -11.25 -1.05
N THR A 50 -4.45 -10.69 -1.39
CA THR A 50 -3.55 -10.02 -0.45
C THR A 50 -3.49 -8.53 -0.76
N ALA A 51 -3.69 -7.71 0.28
CA ALA A 51 -3.37 -6.29 0.22
C ALA A 51 -2.11 -6.00 1.01
N ILE A 52 -1.28 -5.10 0.49
CA ILE A 52 -0.02 -4.65 1.08
C ILE A 52 -0.12 -3.15 1.30
N LEU A 53 0.02 -2.71 2.52
CA LEU A 53 0.05 -1.31 2.90
C LEU A 53 1.38 -0.97 3.56
N GLY A 54 2.04 0.07 3.07
CA GLY A 54 3.28 0.58 3.62
C GLY A 54 3.28 2.11 3.68
N GLY A 55 4.48 2.69 3.73
CA GLY A 55 4.67 4.13 3.88
C GLY A 55 4.82 4.58 5.33
N ALA A 56 4.93 5.90 5.57
CA ALA A 56 5.40 6.44 6.84
C ALA A 56 4.31 6.47 7.94
N LYS A 57 3.06 6.85 7.59
CA LYS A 57 2.04 7.23 8.58
C LYS A 57 0.81 6.33 8.56
N VAL A 58 0.50 5.71 9.69
CA VAL A 58 -0.72 4.91 9.86
C VAL A 58 -2.00 5.78 9.74
N ALA A 59 -1.94 7.04 10.22
CA ALA A 59 -3.07 7.95 10.22
C ALA A 59 -3.67 8.20 8.82
N ASP A 60 -2.82 8.17 7.78
CA ASP A 60 -3.24 8.42 6.40
C ASP A 60 -3.99 7.22 5.78
N LYS A 61 -3.98 6.06 6.43
CA LYS A 61 -4.52 4.80 5.89
C LYS A 61 -5.56 4.11 6.79
N LEU A 62 -6.08 4.79 7.80
CA LEU A 62 -7.03 4.19 8.76
C LEU A 62 -8.25 3.58 8.07
N ASN A 63 -8.90 4.35 7.19
CA ASN A 63 -10.10 3.88 6.48
C ASN A 63 -9.76 2.77 5.48
N VAL A 64 -8.59 2.84 4.85
CA VAL A 64 -8.11 1.79 3.93
C VAL A 64 -7.94 0.47 4.66
N ILE A 65 -7.26 0.48 5.82
CA ILE A 65 -7.05 -0.71 6.65
C ILE A 65 -8.41 -1.33 7.03
N SER A 66 -9.30 -0.51 7.59
CA SER A 66 -10.63 -0.98 8.02
C SER A 66 -11.46 -1.56 6.88
N ASN A 67 -11.44 -0.95 5.69
CA ASN A 67 -12.18 -1.44 4.53
C ASN A 67 -11.55 -2.71 3.95
N LEU A 68 -10.22 -2.77 3.83
CA LEU A 68 -9.54 -3.95 3.29
C LEU A 68 -9.72 -5.18 4.17
N LEU A 69 -9.80 -5.03 5.50
CA LEU A 69 -10.11 -6.15 6.41
C LEU A 69 -11.47 -6.81 6.17
N GLU A 70 -12.40 -6.14 5.47
CA GLU A 70 -13.67 -6.74 5.05
C GLU A 70 -13.54 -7.55 3.74
N LYS A 71 -12.42 -7.41 3.02
CA LYS A 71 -12.32 -7.86 1.62
C LYS A 71 -11.19 -8.88 1.39
N VAL A 72 -10.09 -8.78 2.12
CA VAL A 72 -8.87 -9.55 1.85
C VAL A 72 -8.80 -10.85 2.64
N ASP A 73 -8.01 -11.80 2.13
CA ASP A 73 -7.62 -13.01 2.87
C ASP A 73 -6.37 -12.76 3.71
N THR A 74 -5.48 -11.89 3.20
CA THR A 74 -4.25 -11.47 3.90
C THR A 74 -4.07 -9.97 3.80
N LEU A 75 -3.74 -9.32 4.91
CA LEU A 75 -3.33 -7.92 4.97
C LEU A 75 -1.89 -7.85 5.48
N ILE A 76 -1.01 -7.27 4.68
CA ILE A 76 0.40 -7.01 5.02
C ILE A 76 0.53 -5.53 5.38
N ILE A 77 1.09 -5.24 6.55
CA ILE A 77 1.44 -3.88 6.98
C ILE A 77 2.95 -3.76 7.09
N GLY A 78 3.54 -2.88 6.30
CA GLY A 78 4.98 -2.58 6.30
C GLY A 78 5.25 -1.08 6.39
N GLY A 79 6.51 -0.70 6.12
CA GLY A 79 6.95 0.70 6.23
C GLY A 79 6.90 1.26 7.64
N GLY A 80 7.11 2.57 7.78
CA GLY A 80 7.11 3.27 9.06
C GLY A 80 5.81 3.11 9.85
N MET A 81 4.67 3.00 9.14
CA MET A 81 3.36 2.80 9.78
C MET A 81 3.25 1.49 10.56
N ALA A 82 4.04 0.48 10.21
CA ALA A 82 4.02 -0.81 10.90
C ALA A 82 4.49 -0.72 12.35
N TYR A 83 5.38 0.22 12.68
CA TYR A 83 5.89 0.36 14.05
C TYR A 83 4.82 0.78 15.05
N THR A 84 3.78 1.47 14.62
CA THR A 84 2.61 1.75 15.48
C THR A 84 1.88 0.44 15.84
N PHE A 85 1.73 -0.49 14.89
CA PHE A 85 1.17 -1.82 15.15
C PHE A 85 2.09 -2.68 16.05
N VAL A 86 3.39 -2.67 15.78
CA VAL A 86 4.39 -3.41 16.58
C VAL A 86 4.38 -2.93 18.03
N LYS A 87 4.34 -1.60 18.26
CA LYS A 87 4.21 -1.02 19.59
C LYS A 87 2.87 -1.35 20.25
N ALA A 88 1.78 -1.37 19.48
CA ALA A 88 0.46 -1.79 19.97
C ALA A 88 0.41 -3.26 20.42
N GLN A 89 1.31 -4.12 19.90
CA GLN A 89 1.52 -5.49 20.40
C GLN A 89 2.33 -5.56 21.69
N GLY A 90 2.92 -4.44 22.15
CA GLY A 90 3.73 -4.35 23.37
C GLY A 90 5.24 -4.47 23.15
N TYR A 91 5.71 -4.38 21.91
CA TYR A 91 7.15 -4.37 21.60
C TYR A 91 7.72 -2.96 21.60
N GLU A 92 9.00 -2.84 21.93
CA GLU A 92 9.75 -1.59 21.79
C GLU A 92 10.05 -1.31 20.30
N VAL A 93 9.99 -0.04 19.92
CA VAL A 93 10.23 0.41 18.54
C VAL A 93 11.35 1.46 18.43
N GLY A 94 12.11 1.68 19.52
CA GLY A 94 13.22 2.62 19.56
C GLY A 94 12.82 4.02 19.13
N LYS A 95 13.59 4.59 18.19
CA LYS A 95 13.34 5.91 17.60
C LYS A 95 12.48 5.84 16.33
N SER A 96 11.97 4.65 15.95
CA SER A 96 11.17 4.46 14.74
C SER A 96 9.94 5.35 14.71
N LEU A 97 9.45 5.66 13.52
CA LEU A 97 8.20 6.38 13.32
C LEU A 97 7.06 5.64 14.04
N CYS A 98 6.40 6.33 14.98
CA CYS A 98 5.29 5.77 15.73
C CYS A 98 4.28 6.85 16.06
N ASP A 99 3.00 6.55 15.88
CA ASP A 99 1.89 7.42 16.29
C ASP A 99 1.20 6.83 17.53
N ASP A 100 1.62 7.28 18.72
CA ASP A 100 1.07 6.82 20.00
C ASP A 100 -0.43 7.08 20.14
N THR A 101 -0.97 8.05 19.40
CA THR A 101 -2.42 8.36 19.42
C THR A 101 -3.25 7.30 18.70
N LYS A 102 -2.61 6.40 17.94
CA LYS A 102 -3.26 5.36 17.13
C LYS A 102 -3.06 3.94 17.65
N LEU A 103 -2.43 3.76 18.81
CA LEU A 103 -2.19 2.43 19.39
C LEU A 103 -3.49 1.65 19.63
N ASP A 104 -4.52 2.30 20.15
CA ASP A 104 -5.81 1.64 20.41
C ASP A 104 -6.53 1.28 19.10
N TYR A 105 -6.44 2.13 18.09
CA TYR A 105 -6.91 1.80 16.74
C TYR A 105 -6.19 0.56 16.18
N CYS A 106 -4.86 0.49 16.31
CA CYS A 106 -4.09 -0.66 15.83
C CYS A 106 -4.51 -1.96 16.55
N LYS A 107 -4.76 -1.91 17.88
CA LYS A 107 -5.29 -3.05 18.64
C LYS A 107 -6.67 -3.48 18.13
N GLU A 108 -7.56 -2.51 17.87
CA GLU A 108 -8.89 -2.76 17.31
C GLU A 108 -8.79 -3.44 15.93
N MET A 109 -7.92 -2.96 15.04
CA MET A 109 -7.73 -3.55 13.71
C MET A 109 -7.12 -4.96 13.77
N MET A 110 -6.21 -5.22 14.69
CA MET A 110 -5.69 -6.58 14.95
C MET A 110 -6.78 -7.52 15.45
N ALA A 111 -7.66 -7.05 16.35
CA ALA A 111 -8.80 -7.81 16.84
C ALA A 111 -9.81 -8.09 15.72
N LYS A 112 -10.12 -7.08 14.91
CA LYS A 112 -11.00 -7.18 13.74
C LYS A 112 -10.47 -8.17 12.71
N ALA A 113 -9.15 -8.14 12.41
CA ALA A 113 -8.53 -9.11 11.52
C ALA A 113 -8.72 -10.54 12.01
N LYS A 114 -8.51 -10.78 13.30
CA LYS A 114 -8.70 -12.09 13.94
C LYS A 114 -10.15 -12.54 13.88
N GLU A 115 -11.12 -11.66 14.17
CA GLU A 115 -12.56 -11.93 14.10
C GLU A 115 -13.00 -12.30 12.69
N LYS A 116 -12.49 -11.60 11.69
CA LYS A 116 -12.80 -11.83 10.26
C LYS A 116 -12.04 -13.00 9.65
N GLY A 117 -11.09 -13.61 10.38
CA GLY A 117 -10.25 -14.69 9.85
C GLY A 117 -9.22 -14.20 8.83
N VAL A 118 -8.94 -12.89 8.78
CA VAL A 118 -7.94 -12.29 7.91
C VAL A 118 -6.55 -12.50 8.51
N LYS A 119 -5.61 -12.98 7.70
CA LYS A 119 -4.22 -13.12 8.08
C LYS A 119 -3.53 -11.75 8.06
N LEU A 120 -3.39 -11.11 9.22
CA LEU A 120 -2.65 -9.86 9.36
C LEU A 120 -1.16 -10.18 9.57
N LEU A 121 -0.30 -9.71 8.66
CA LEU A 121 1.15 -9.87 8.73
C LEU A 121 1.81 -8.53 9.06
N LEU A 122 2.60 -8.55 10.12
CA LEU A 122 3.40 -7.43 10.61
C LEU A 122 4.89 -7.80 10.57
N PRO A 123 5.82 -6.83 10.51
CA PRO A 123 7.25 -7.11 10.59
C PRO A 123 7.62 -7.84 11.88
N VAL A 124 8.51 -8.83 11.73
CA VAL A 124 9.09 -9.60 12.85
C VAL A 124 10.55 -9.22 13.12
N ASP A 125 11.19 -8.59 12.15
CA ASP A 125 12.53 -8.01 12.23
C ASP A 125 12.59 -6.73 11.39
N ALA A 126 13.61 -5.91 11.63
CA ALA A 126 13.79 -4.63 10.96
C ALA A 126 15.26 -4.38 10.62
N ALA A 127 15.49 -3.68 9.52
CA ALA A 127 16.75 -3.05 9.17
C ALA A 127 16.81 -1.69 9.88
N CYS A 128 17.68 -1.60 10.90
CA CYS A 128 17.77 -0.47 11.82
C CYS A 128 19.04 0.34 11.57
N ILE A 129 18.94 1.66 11.73
CA ILE A 129 20.05 2.61 11.65
C ILE A 129 20.11 3.48 12.91
N LYS A 130 21.26 4.06 13.21
CA LYS A 130 21.43 5.00 14.33
C LYS A 130 21.04 6.41 13.95
N ASP A 131 21.57 6.85 12.80
CA ASP A 131 21.42 8.21 12.29
C ASP A 131 20.85 8.16 10.87
N PHE A 132 19.80 8.96 10.62
CA PHE A 132 19.16 9.04 9.31
C PHE A 132 20.12 9.67 8.30
N PRO A 133 20.24 9.10 7.08
CA PRO A 133 21.22 9.58 6.09
C PRO A 133 20.88 10.98 5.56
N ASP A 134 21.88 11.83 5.45
CA ASP A 134 21.81 13.12 4.77
C ASP A 134 23.08 13.31 3.89
N PRO A 135 22.95 13.31 2.54
CA PRO A 135 21.70 13.16 1.76
C PRO A 135 21.07 11.76 1.90
N ILE A 136 19.80 11.65 1.52
CA ILE A 136 18.99 10.44 1.74
C ILE A 136 19.60 9.16 1.13
N ASP A 137 20.37 9.27 0.06
CA ASP A 137 21.04 8.18 -0.65
C ASP A 137 22.45 7.88 -0.12
N ALA A 138 22.89 8.59 0.93
CA ALA A 138 24.21 8.33 1.53
C ALA A 138 24.29 6.90 2.10
N PRO A 139 25.47 6.26 2.04
CA PRO A 139 25.68 4.94 2.62
C PRO A 139 25.35 4.91 4.12
N VAL A 140 24.66 3.88 4.57
CA VAL A 140 24.32 3.68 5.98
C VAL A 140 24.73 2.28 6.46
N ASP A 141 25.13 2.21 7.72
CA ASP A 141 25.38 0.95 8.41
C ASP A 141 24.04 0.42 8.98
N VAL A 142 23.65 -0.74 8.52
CA VAL A 142 22.39 -1.37 8.93
C VAL A 142 22.64 -2.52 9.89
N THR A 143 21.86 -2.56 10.96
CA THR A 143 21.79 -3.69 11.90
C THR A 143 20.41 -4.34 11.81
N VAL A 144 20.36 -5.65 11.58
CA VAL A 144 19.10 -6.41 11.52
C VAL A 144 18.84 -7.06 12.87
N VAL A 145 17.88 -6.50 13.59
CA VAL A 145 17.50 -6.93 14.96
C VAL A 145 16.06 -6.52 15.27
N PRO A 146 15.43 -7.02 16.34
CA PRO A 146 14.35 -6.28 17.00
C PRO A 146 14.85 -4.88 17.34
N VAL A 147 14.05 -3.84 17.07
CA VAL A 147 14.50 -2.43 17.07
C VAL A 147 15.10 -2.03 18.42
N PRO A 148 16.41 -1.67 18.50
CA PRO A 148 17.02 -1.20 19.73
C PRO A 148 16.53 0.19 20.13
N ALA A 149 16.63 0.52 21.42
CA ALA A 149 16.14 1.80 21.96
C ALA A 149 16.83 3.05 21.33
N ASP A 150 18.08 2.93 20.90
CA ASP A 150 18.89 4.01 20.33
C ASP A 150 18.89 4.05 18.78
N MET A 151 18.14 3.15 18.15
CA MET A 151 18.05 3.01 16.67
C MET A 151 16.63 3.21 16.17
N GLU A 152 16.50 3.46 14.88
CA GLU A 152 15.22 3.46 14.17
C GLU A 152 15.19 2.39 13.08
N GLY A 153 14.04 1.75 12.92
CA GLY A 153 13.80 0.83 11.82
C GLY A 153 13.42 1.60 10.56
N CYS A 154 14.18 1.39 9.50
CA CYS A 154 14.00 2.10 8.22
C CYS A 154 13.65 1.19 7.05
N ASP A 155 13.71 -0.12 7.25
CA ASP A 155 13.20 -1.13 6.31
C ASP A 155 12.82 -2.40 7.09
N ILE A 156 12.13 -3.32 6.44
CA ILE A 156 11.86 -4.66 6.98
C ILE A 156 13.12 -5.53 6.92
N GLY A 157 13.28 -6.44 7.88
CA GLY A 157 14.40 -7.38 7.91
C GLY A 157 14.16 -8.63 7.04
N PRO A 158 15.19 -9.49 6.89
CA PRO A 158 15.14 -10.64 5.99
C PRO A 158 14.10 -11.70 6.35
N GLU A 159 13.78 -11.90 7.61
CA GLU A 159 12.71 -12.82 8.02
C GLU A 159 11.34 -12.28 7.60
N THR A 160 11.12 -10.97 7.77
CA THR A 160 9.92 -10.29 7.30
C THR A 160 9.83 -10.30 5.77
N MET A 161 10.94 -10.05 5.07
CA MET A 161 10.98 -10.14 3.59
C MET A 161 10.51 -11.50 3.10
N LYS A 162 11.01 -12.58 3.72
CA LYS A 162 10.60 -13.93 3.39
C LYS A 162 9.12 -14.16 3.69
N LEU A 163 8.66 -13.77 4.88
CA LEU A 163 7.26 -13.90 5.30
C LEU A 163 6.29 -13.21 4.33
N PHE A 164 6.62 -11.98 3.92
CA PHE A 164 5.78 -11.21 2.99
C PHE A 164 5.84 -11.77 1.57
N ALA A 165 7.04 -12.14 1.09
CA ALA A 165 7.20 -12.76 -0.23
C ALA A 165 6.42 -14.08 -0.35
N ASP A 166 6.45 -14.93 0.67
CA ASP A 166 5.71 -16.19 0.69
C ASP A 166 4.20 -15.95 0.62
N ALA A 167 3.69 -14.94 1.33
CA ALA A 167 2.27 -14.56 1.27
C ALA A 167 1.87 -14.03 -0.11
N VAL A 168 2.72 -13.19 -0.73
CA VAL A 168 2.51 -12.67 -2.08
C VAL A 168 2.47 -13.81 -3.11
N LYS A 169 3.44 -14.73 -3.07
CA LYS A 169 3.52 -15.87 -3.99
C LYS A 169 2.32 -16.85 -3.89
N ALA A 170 1.71 -16.92 -2.70
CA ALA A 170 0.52 -17.74 -2.48
C ALA A 170 -0.78 -17.09 -2.98
N SER A 171 -0.74 -15.84 -3.42
CA SER A 171 -1.91 -15.05 -3.80
C SER A 171 -2.27 -15.20 -5.28
N LYS A 172 -3.54 -14.88 -5.61
CA LYS A 172 -4.04 -14.73 -6.98
C LYS A 172 -4.34 -13.29 -7.35
N THR A 173 -4.58 -12.45 -6.34
CA THR A 173 -4.70 -11.00 -6.50
C THR A 173 -3.85 -10.33 -5.43
N VAL A 174 -3.05 -9.35 -5.84
CA VAL A 174 -2.24 -8.54 -4.93
C VAL A 174 -2.42 -7.06 -5.26
N VAL A 175 -2.80 -6.26 -4.26
CA VAL A 175 -2.84 -4.80 -4.35
C VAL A 175 -1.81 -4.24 -3.37
N TRP A 176 -0.93 -3.36 -3.84
CA TRP A 176 0.14 -2.79 -3.03
C TRP A 176 0.13 -1.26 -3.06
N ASN A 177 0.12 -0.63 -1.88
CA ASN A 177 0.17 0.83 -1.71
C ASN A 177 1.11 1.23 -0.56
N GLY A 178 2.24 1.84 -0.89
CA GLY A 178 3.27 2.33 0.03
C GLY A 178 4.47 1.39 0.19
N PRO A 179 5.71 1.92 0.17
CA PRO A 179 6.93 1.14 0.27
C PRO A 179 7.11 0.49 1.66
N MET A 180 8.01 -0.50 1.72
CA MET A 180 8.31 -1.24 2.95
C MET A 180 9.40 -0.56 3.79
N GLY A 181 10.22 0.27 3.18
CA GLY A 181 11.32 1.00 3.80
C GLY A 181 11.62 2.31 3.07
N VAL A 182 12.74 2.93 3.39
CA VAL A 182 13.25 4.16 2.74
C VAL A 182 13.86 3.78 1.41
N PHE A 183 13.02 3.57 0.40
CA PHE A 183 13.41 3.01 -0.90
C PHE A 183 14.31 3.94 -1.74
N GLU A 184 14.38 5.21 -1.38
CA GLU A 184 15.29 6.20 -1.95
C GLU A 184 16.76 5.91 -1.58
N ASN A 185 16.98 5.21 -0.47
CA ASN A 185 18.30 4.75 -0.05
C ASN A 185 18.54 3.32 -0.56
N PRO A 186 19.59 3.06 -1.34
CA PRO A 186 19.86 1.74 -1.90
C PRO A 186 20.00 0.62 -0.86
N THR A 187 20.52 0.94 0.34
CA THR A 187 20.70 -0.02 1.44
C THR A 187 19.35 -0.33 2.12
N LEU A 188 18.46 0.65 2.22
CA LEU A 188 17.16 0.56 2.91
C LEU A 188 15.99 0.25 1.95
N ALA A 189 16.30 -0.05 0.68
CA ALA A 189 15.33 -0.42 -0.34
C ALA A 189 15.09 -1.94 -0.43
N ALA A 190 15.83 -2.75 0.33
CA ALA A 190 15.86 -4.20 0.20
C ALA A 190 14.49 -4.84 0.43
N GLY A 191 13.75 -4.38 1.42
CA GLY A 191 12.40 -4.88 1.73
C GLY A 191 11.40 -4.55 0.64
N THR A 192 11.43 -3.32 0.13
CA THR A 192 10.59 -2.89 -1.00
C THR A 192 10.91 -3.71 -2.26
N LEU A 193 12.20 -3.96 -2.53
CA LEU A 193 12.65 -4.78 -3.64
C LEU A 193 12.21 -6.24 -3.50
N ALA A 194 12.27 -6.81 -2.28
CA ALA A 194 11.86 -8.18 -2.03
C ALA A 194 10.36 -8.39 -2.32
N VAL A 195 9.52 -7.47 -1.89
CA VAL A 195 8.07 -7.48 -2.20
C VAL A 195 7.82 -7.30 -3.69
N ALA A 196 8.48 -6.32 -4.34
CA ALA A 196 8.34 -6.08 -5.77
C ALA A 196 8.74 -7.30 -6.61
N LYS A 197 9.86 -7.98 -6.24
CA LYS A 197 10.29 -9.22 -6.90
C LYS A 197 9.28 -10.36 -6.70
N ALA A 198 8.77 -10.53 -5.50
CA ALA A 198 7.77 -11.56 -5.23
C ALA A 198 6.50 -11.36 -6.07
N MET A 199 6.06 -10.10 -6.24
CA MET A 199 4.94 -9.76 -7.13
C MET A 199 5.28 -10.04 -8.61
N ALA A 200 6.47 -9.63 -9.07
CA ALA A 200 6.93 -9.81 -10.45
C ALA A 200 7.12 -11.29 -10.84
N GLU A 201 7.41 -12.16 -9.88
CA GLU A 201 7.61 -13.60 -10.04
C GLU A 201 6.32 -14.41 -9.80
N SER A 202 5.24 -13.79 -9.35
CA SER A 202 3.97 -14.46 -9.07
C SER A 202 3.08 -14.56 -10.30
N ASP A 203 2.17 -15.54 -10.32
CA ASP A 203 1.09 -15.64 -11.31
C ASP A 203 -0.16 -14.82 -10.92
N ALA A 204 -0.03 -13.91 -9.95
CA ALA A 204 -1.14 -13.11 -9.44
C ALA A 204 -1.43 -11.92 -10.37
N THR A 205 -2.69 -11.46 -10.34
CA THR A 205 -3.00 -10.11 -10.81
C THR A 205 -2.41 -9.11 -9.81
N THR A 206 -1.40 -8.35 -10.26
CA THR A 206 -0.65 -7.41 -9.39
C THR A 206 -0.97 -5.97 -9.76
N VAL A 207 -1.49 -5.23 -8.76
CA VAL A 207 -1.88 -3.83 -8.92
C VAL A 207 -1.07 -2.97 -7.94
N ILE A 208 -0.37 -1.98 -8.48
CA ILE A 208 0.38 -1.00 -7.71
C ILE A 208 -0.44 0.28 -7.59
N GLY A 209 -0.67 0.75 -6.38
CA GLY A 209 -1.30 2.03 -6.08
C GLY A 209 -0.37 2.95 -5.29
N GLY A 210 -0.53 4.27 -5.49
CA GLY A 210 0.28 5.29 -4.82
C GLY A 210 1.58 5.63 -5.54
N GLY A 211 1.96 6.92 -5.47
CA GLY A 211 3.10 7.47 -6.19
C GLY A 211 4.43 6.84 -5.78
N ASP A 212 4.67 6.68 -4.48
CA ASP A 212 5.93 6.14 -3.96
C ASP A 212 6.14 4.67 -4.36
N SER A 213 5.08 3.85 -4.30
CA SER A 213 5.15 2.46 -4.75
C SER A 213 5.41 2.34 -6.23
N ALA A 214 4.73 3.18 -7.04
CA ALA A 214 4.95 3.23 -8.48
C ALA A 214 6.38 3.68 -8.81
N ALA A 215 6.89 4.73 -8.14
CA ALA A 215 8.26 5.20 -8.30
C ALA A 215 9.28 4.12 -7.92
N ALA A 216 9.10 3.45 -6.77
CA ALA A 216 9.97 2.38 -6.32
C ALA A 216 10.04 1.23 -7.33
N VAL A 217 8.90 0.73 -7.80
CA VAL A 217 8.84 -0.38 -8.77
C VAL A 217 9.47 0.00 -10.10
N GLN A 218 9.28 1.24 -10.57
CA GLN A 218 9.92 1.76 -11.78
C GLN A 218 11.45 1.89 -11.61
N GLN A 219 11.91 2.48 -10.51
CA GLN A 219 13.33 2.61 -10.19
C GLN A 219 14.03 1.24 -10.13
N MET A 220 13.33 0.22 -9.65
CA MET A 220 13.83 -1.17 -9.58
C MET A 220 13.76 -1.93 -10.91
N GLY A 221 13.25 -1.32 -11.99
CA GLY A 221 13.12 -1.94 -13.30
C GLY A 221 12.08 -3.07 -13.38
N LEU A 222 11.12 -3.09 -12.47
CA LEU A 222 10.09 -4.13 -12.37
C LEU A 222 8.69 -3.66 -12.83
N GLY A 223 8.56 -2.42 -13.32
CA GLY A 223 7.27 -1.85 -13.73
C GLY A 223 6.53 -2.69 -14.77
N ASP A 224 7.23 -3.15 -15.80
CA ASP A 224 6.67 -3.96 -16.89
C ASP A 224 6.25 -5.38 -16.46
N LYS A 225 6.63 -5.78 -15.24
CA LYS A 225 6.24 -7.07 -14.64
C LYS A 225 4.94 -6.99 -13.86
N MET A 226 4.45 -5.79 -13.57
CA MET A 226 3.19 -5.59 -12.87
C MET A 226 2.02 -5.62 -13.85
N THR A 227 0.90 -6.21 -13.44
CA THR A 227 -0.31 -6.24 -14.27
C THR A 227 -0.85 -4.84 -14.51
N HIS A 228 -0.82 -3.98 -13.48
CA HIS A 228 -1.25 -2.59 -13.58
C HIS A 228 -0.53 -1.72 -12.53
N ILE A 229 -0.07 -0.55 -12.97
CA ILE A 229 0.40 0.52 -12.10
C ILE A 229 -0.60 1.67 -12.21
N SER A 230 -1.34 1.92 -11.13
CA SER A 230 -2.35 2.98 -11.10
C SER A 230 -1.71 4.35 -11.18
N THR A 231 -2.30 5.20 -11.99
CA THR A 231 -1.92 6.61 -12.13
C THR A 231 -2.57 7.51 -11.08
N GLY A 232 -3.43 6.93 -10.24
CA GLY A 232 -4.41 7.66 -9.44
C GLY A 232 -3.97 8.11 -8.06
N GLY A 233 -2.75 7.89 -7.58
CA GLY A 233 -2.29 8.38 -6.28
C GLY A 233 -3.37 8.42 -5.18
N GLY A 234 -3.91 9.60 -4.90
CA GLY A 234 -5.00 9.81 -3.95
C GLY A 234 -6.32 9.15 -4.37
N ALA A 235 -6.64 9.12 -5.66
CA ALA A 235 -7.84 8.45 -6.16
C ALA A 235 -7.79 6.95 -5.91
N SER A 236 -6.63 6.30 -6.12
CA SER A 236 -6.44 4.88 -5.79
C SER A 236 -6.63 4.62 -4.30
N LEU A 237 -6.12 5.50 -3.44
CA LEU A 237 -6.25 5.37 -2.00
C LEU A 237 -7.71 5.49 -1.56
N GLU A 238 -8.44 6.51 -2.05
CA GLU A 238 -9.86 6.69 -1.75
C GLU A 238 -10.71 5.53 -2.29
N TYR A 239 -10.33 4.97 -3.44
CA TYR A 239 -10.98 3.77 -3.97
C TYR A 239 -10.78 2.55 -3.05
N LEU A 240 -9.55 2.37 -2.52
CA LEU A 240 -9.25 1.33 -1.53
C LEU A 240 -9.97 1.55 -0.19
N GLU A 241 -10.31 2.79 0.16
CA GLU A 241 -11.17 3.13 1.30
C GLU A 241 -12.63 2.72 1.07
N GLY A 242 -13.00 2.30 -0.14
CA GLY A 242 -14.38 1.96 -0.51
C GLY A 242 -15.25 3.16 -0.83
N LYS A 243 -14.65 4.33 -1.05
CA LYS A 243 -15.38 5.53 -1.45
C LYS A 243 -15.81 5.46 -2.90
N GLU A 244 -17.00 5.96 -3.18
CA GLU A 244 -17.44 6.25 -4.53
C GLU A 244 -16.64 7.45 -5.06
N LEU A 245 -16.04 7.29 -6.24
CA LEU A 245 -15.28 8.38 -6.87
C LEU A 245 -16.22 9.21 -7.76
N PRO A 246 -16.41 10.51 -7.46
CA PRO A 246 -17.39 11.34 -8.17
C PRO A 246 -17.24 11.34 -9.70
N GLY A 247 -15.99 11.42 -10.22
CA GLY A 247 -15.74 11.42 -11.65
C GLY A 247 -16.09 10.11 -12.36
N ILE A 248 -16.17 8.98 -11.61
CA ILE A 248 -16.62 7.69 -12.14
C ILE A 248 -18.13 7.57 -12.01
N ALA A 249 -18.68 7.90 -10.84
CA ALA A 249 -20.10 7.74 -10.52
C ALA A 249 -21.01 8.48 -11.49
N VAL A 250 -20.65 9.71 -11.86
CA VAL A 250 -21.46 10.53 -12.79
C VAL A 250 -21.48 9.98 -14.23
N ILE A 251 -20.54 9.11 -14.60
CA ILE A 251 -20.47 8.48 -15.93
C ILE A 251 -21.20 7.14 -15.92
N GLN A 252 -21.09 6.36 -14.84
CA GLN A 252 -21.74 5.04 -14.71
C GLN A 252 -23.26 5.14 -14.59
N ASN A 253 -23.74 6.27 -14.11
CA ASN A 253 -25.18 6.53 -13.93
C ASN A 253 -25.80 7.41 -15.03
N ALA A 254 -25.06 7.68 -16.10
CA ALA A 254 -25.51 8.52 -17.22
C ALA A 254 -26.12 7.73 -18.37
#